data_b03b24b1ce102b0ddc602366c1b48d90
#
_entry.id   b03b24b1ce102b0ddc602366c1b48d90
#
_cell.length_a   1.000
_cell.length_b   1.000
_cell.length_c   1.000
_cell.angle_alpha   90.00
_cell.angle_beta   90.00
_cell.angle_gamma   90.00
#
_symmetry.space_group_name_H-M   'P 1'
#
loop_
_entity.id
_entity.type
_entity.pdbx_description
1 polymer ?
#
loop_
_entity_poly.entity_id
_entity_poly.type
_entity_poly.pdbx_seq_one_letter_code
_entity_poly.pdbx_strand_id
1 'polypeptide(L)'
;MRKSAKGVGLAIIGGGRVGLFRGEVAARHPAVQWIGLAEKNPNRAGEVGPKIDADFVTQSHVELLKRPEVTAAIICTDEHLHVDPIMAAVERGIPMLIEKPLATNLAESERVLKAIKAAKLDAVVGYTQRFRRRWLAAKEKCRTGALGDVTMVTSRAFMNRLVAIDNYKRTDDPATISPMVISGTHALDICMWCLEGKTAVECYARSVDKVLGPAYKGIDGTAGMINFSDGTIYHLNMSWALPVTWPAAVYSLEVGIVGTTGVLTIDDTHRDIVLAVSKPQSEGYNPDATRLVDFMGSYPPGDMALGELRGPMAEETDSWLNRVGLGLPTAAATVEEAHRNLMLTKALDLSAKRKQPVKLPLDPDEVRAAA
;
A
#
# COMPACT_ATOMS: atom_id res chain seq x y z
N MET A 1 -10.66 30.96 13.57
CA MET A 1 -9.21 31.24 13.69
C MET A 1 -8.48 30.29 12.76
N ARG A 2 -7.67 30.80 11.83
CA ARG A 2 -6.76 29.96 11.05
C ARG A 2 -5.71 29.41 12.02
N LYS A 3 -5.61 28.08 12.17
CA LYS A 3 -4.50 27.47 12.92
C LYS A 3 -3.20 27.83 12.19
N SER A 4 -2.23 28.42 12.90
CA SER A 4 -0.89 28.61 12.31
C SER A 4 -0.30 27.22 12.04
N ALA A 5 0.24 27.03 10.85
CA ALA A 5 0.93 25.79 10.52
C ALA A 5 2.15 25.63 11.44
N LYS A 6 2.28 24.44 12.05
CA LYS A 6 3.56 24.05 12.67
C LYS A 6 4.49 23.66 11.52
N GLY A 7 5.66 24.27 11.46
CA GLY A 7 6.69 23.87 10.50
C GLY A 7 7.03 22.38 10.67
N VAL A 8 7.04 21.64 9.57
CA VAL A 8 7.37 20.21 9.53
C VAL A 8 8.82 20.05 9.10
N GLY A 9 9.65 19.50 9.94
CA GLY A 9 10.94 18.94 9.57
C GLY A 9 10.77 17.47 9.25
N LEU A 10 10.90 17.11 7.98
CA LEU A 10 10.55 15.78 7.47
C LEU A 10 11.79 14.91 7.29
N ALA A 11 11.79 13.72 7.90
CA ALA A 11 12.73 12.65 7.60
C ALA A 11 12.14 11.71 6.54
N ILE A 12 12.83 11.54 5.41
CA ILE A 12 12.52 10.52 4.39
C ILE A 12 13.52 9.38 4.56
N ILE A 13 13.02 8.18 4.86
CA ILE A 13 13.83 6.99 5.10
C ILE A 13 13.58 5.99 3.98
N GLY A 14 14.60 5.82 3.12
CA GLY A 14 14.53 5.09 1.85
C GLY A 14 14.37 6.03 0.65
N GLY A 15 15.40 6.12 -0.19
CA GLY A 15 15.45 6.93 -1.42
C GLY A 15 15.03 6.15 -2.68
N GLY A 16 14.26 5.07 -2.53
CA GLY A 16 13.70 4.32 -3.66
C GLY A 16 12.73 5.16 -4.49
N ARG A 17 12.04 4.53 -5.45
CA ARG A 17 11.07 5.21 -6.31
C ARG A 17 9.97 5.91 -5.50
N VAL A 18 9.39 5.23 -4.50
CA VAL A 18 8.33 5.78 -3.65
C VAL A 18 8.85 6.93 -2.80
N GLY A 19 10.03 6.77 -2.18
CA GLY A 19 10.65 7.83 -1.37
C GLY A 19 10.96 9.09 -2.18
N LEU A 20 11.45 8.92 -3.42
CA LEU A 20 11.63 10.04 -4.34
C LEU A 20 10.31 10.78 -4.60
N PHE A 21 9.26 10.08 -5.01
CA PHE A 21 7.98 10.73 -5.35
C PHE A 21 7.32 11.39 -4.14
N ARG A 22 7.31 10.74 -2.96
CA ARG A 22 6.81 11.37 -1.74
C ARG A 22 7.65 12.57 -1.32
N GLY A 23 8.97 12.50 -1.53
CA GLY A 23 9.90 13.59 -1.28
C GLY A 23 9.65 14.80 -2.20
N GLU A 24 9.46 14.59 -3.50
CA GLU A 24 9.11 15.64 -4.45
C GLU A 24 7.78 16.33 -4.13
N VAL A 25 6.79 15.57 -3.65
CA VAL A 25 5.52 16.14 -3.16
C VAL A 25 5.76 16.95 -1.88
N ALA A 26 6.53 16.42 -0.94
CA ALA A 26 6.84 17.08 0.33
C ALA A 26 7.63 18.37 0.14
N ALA A 27 8.60 18.41 -0.78
CA ALA A 27 9.42 19.60 -1.08
C ALA A 27 8.57 20.81 -1.52
N ARG A 28 7.40 20.55 -2.10
CA ARG A 28 6.46 21.60 -2.55
C ARG A 28 5.37 21.93 -1.53
N HIS A 29 5.28 21.16 -0.45
CA HIS A 29 4.21 21.33 0.52
C HIS A 29 4.50 22.50 1.48
N PRO A 30 3.59 23.48 1.66
CA PRO A 30 3.86 24.71 2.39
C PRO A 30 4.12 24.53 3.90
N ALA A 31 3.75 23.40 4.48
CA ALA A 31 4.06 23.10 5.87
C ALA A 31 5.47 22.55 6.07
N VAL A 32 6.12 22.03 5.04
CA VAL A 32 7.47 21.44 5.12
C VAL A 32 8.50 22.57 5.06
N GLN A 33 9.40 22.60 6.04
CA GLN A 33 10.43 23.62 6.18
C GLN A 33 11.85 23.06 6.15
N TRP A 34 11.98 21.76 6.27
CA TRP A 34 13.24 21.05 6.27
C TRP A 34 13.03 19.60 5.83
N ILE A 35 13.94 19.07 5.02
CA ILE A 35 13.90 17.67 4.56
C ILE A 35 15.27 17.03 4.79
N GLY A 36 15.28 15.88 5.47
CA GLY A 36 16.43 14.99 5.55
C GLY A 36 16.15 13.68 4.84
N LEU A 37 17.17 13.13 4.18
CA LEU A 37 17.14 11.84 3.49
C LEU A 37 18.09 10.86 4.15
N ALA A 38 17.59 9.67 4.51
CA ALA A 38 18.41 8.52 4.83
C ALA A 38 18.28 7.45 3.73
N GLU A 39 19.38 7.22 2.99
CA GLU A 39 19.46 6.23 1.91
C GLU A 39 20.79 5.48 1.99
N LYS A 40 20.74 4.14 2.10
CA LYS A 40 21.93 3.30 2.28
C LYS A 40 22.88 3.32 1.07
N ASN A 41 22.31 3.41 -0.15
CA ASN A 41 23.11 3.48 -1.37
C ASN A 41 23.57 4.92 -1.62
N PRO A 42 24.87 5.23 -1.52
CA PRO A 42 25.39 6.60 -1.67
C PRO A 42 25.13 7.20 -3.06
N ASN A 43 25.14 6.38 -4.11
CA ASN A 43 24.84 6.84 -5.47
C ASN A 43 23.37 7.28 -5.57
N ARG A 44 22.47 6.47 -5.01
CA ARG A 44 21.04 6.79 -4.96
C ARG A 44 20.76 7.98 -4.07
N ALA A 45 21.43 8.10 -2.93
CA ALA A 45 21.35 9.27 -2.06
C ALA A 45 21.76 10.57 -2.79
N GLY A 46 22.87 10.52 -3.55
CA GLY A 46 23.33 11.64 -4.37
C GLY A 46 22.39 12.00 -5.52
N GLU A 47 21.64 11.03 -6.06
CA GLU A 47 20.65 11.28 -7.11
C GLU A 47 19.35 11.88 -6.55
N VAL A 48 18.84 11.34 -5.42
CA VAL A 48 17.54 11.68 -4.86
C VAL A 48 17.60 12.96 -4.03
N GLY A 49 18.65 13.14 -3.23
CA GLY A 49 18.78 14.32 -2.36
C GLY A 49 18.49 15.65 -3.05
N PRO A 50 19.16 15.97 -4.18
CA PRO A 50 18.89 17.21 -4.93
C PRO A 50 17.47 17.32 -5.50
N LYS A 51 16.83 16.19 -5.86
CA LYS A 51 15.48 16.21 -6.47
C LYS A 51 14.37 16.50 -5.46
N ILE A 52 14.64 16.24 -4.18
CA ILE A 52 13.69 16.50 -3.09
C ILE A 52 14.10 17.72 -2.23
N ASP A 53 15.06 18.51 -2.70
CA ASP A 53 15.60 19.65 -1.98
C ASP A 53 16.04 19.31 -0.55
N ALA A 54 16.74 18.15 -0.37
CA ALA A 54 17.14 17.67 0.94
C ALA A 54 18.23 18.56 1.58
N ASP A 55 17.94 19.09 2.77
CA ASP A 55 18.88 19.88 3.59
C ASP A 55 19.95 19.01 4.25
N PHE A 56 19.66 17.72 4.44
CA PHE A 56 20.57 16.77 5.07
C PHE A 56 20.44 15.39 4.43
N VAL A 57 21.59 14.76 4.12
CA VAL A 57 21.64 13.43 3.52
C VAL A 57 22.58 12.54 4.32
N THR A 58 22.14 11.33 4.68
CA THR A 58 22.94 10.34 5.41
C THR A 58 22.60 8.91 4.95
N GLN A 59 23.43 7.94 5.33
CA GLN A 59 23.15 6.51 5.13
C GLN A 59 22.41 5.86 6.31
N SER A 60 22.23 6.60 7.42
CA SER A 60 21.69 6.08 8.67
C SER A 60 20.38 6.73 9.06
N HIS A 61 19.29 5.95 9.09
CA HIS A 61 18.02 6.43 9.62
C HIS A 61 18.11 6.83 11.10
N VAL A 62 18.97 6.17 11.87
CA VAL A 62 19.19 6.51 13.29
C VAL A 62 19.84 7.88 13.43
N GLU A 63 20.81 8.19 12.59
CA GLU A 63 21.44 9.51 12.56
C GLU A 63 20.44 10.60 12.16
N LEU A 64 19.68 10.34 11.08
CA LEU A 64 18.65 11.26 10.59
C LEU A 64 17.62 11.55 11.68
N LEU A 65 17.04 10.51 12.30
CA LEU A 65 16.00 10.65 13.32
C LEU A 65 16.49 11.36 14.61
N LYS A 66 17.80 11.44 14.85
CA LYS A 66 18.39 12.20 15.97
C LYS A 66 18.50 13.70 15.71
N ARG A 67 18.32 14.13 14.47
CA ARG A 67 18.39 15.56 14.12
C ARG A 67 17.27 16.33 14.83
N PRO A 68 17.58 17.48 15.45
CA PRO A 68 16.60 18.27 16.19
C PRO A 68 15.50 18.87 15.27
N GLU A 69 15.80 19.01 13.99
CA GLU A 69 14.87 19.52 12.98
C GLU A 69 13.75 18.52 12.68
N VAL A 70 13.96 17.21 12.90
CA VAL A 70 13.01 16.16 12.53
C VAL A 70 11.81 16.14 13.48
N THR A 71 10.63 16.40 12.92
CA THR A 71 9.34 16.39 13.63
C THR A 71 8.32 15.40 13.04
N ALA A 72 8.61 14.84 11.86
CA ALA A 72 7.79 13.84 11.18
C ALA A 72 8.66 12.94 10.30
N ALA A 73 8.20 11.71 10.00
CA ALA A 73 8.95 10.77 9.15
C ALA A 73 8.06 10.07 8.13
N ILE A 74 8.60 9.86 6.92
CA ILE A 74 8.04 8.96 5.91
C ILE A 74 9.00 7.78 5.76
N ILE A 75 8.48 6.55 5.94
CA ILE A 75 9.27 5.33 5.87
C ILE A 75 8.93 4.61 4.56
N CYS A 76 9.90 4.59 3.62
CA CYS A 76 9.78 4.10 2.24
C CYS A 76 10.92 3.12 1.88
N THR A 77 11.43 2.38 2.85
CA THR A 77 12.41 1.31 2.62
C THR A 77 11.76 0.11 1.92
N ASP A 78 12.54 -0.91 1.59
CA ASP A 78 11.98 -2.20 1.17
C ASP A 78 11.17 -2.82 2.31
N GLU A 79 10.17 -3.63 1.99
CA GLU A 79 9.15 -4.13 2.91
C GLU A 79 9.73 -4.84 4.15
N HIS A 80 10.81 -5.58 3.98
CA HIS A 80 11.49 -6.31 5.07
C HIS A 80 12.37 -5.42 5.97
N LEU A 81 12.56 -4.16 5.59
CA LEU A 81 13.38 -3.18 6.31
C LEU A 81 12.53 -2.11 7.05
N HIS A 82 11.21 -2.23 7.08
CA HIS A 82 10.32 -1.24 7.70
C HIS A 82 10.47 -1.17 9.22
N VAL A 83 10.67 -2.30 9.87
CA VAL A 83 10.52 -2.41 11.33
C VAL A 83 11.53 -1.57 12.11
N ASP A 84 12.80 -1.61 11.75
CA ASP A 84 13.85 -0.90 12.47
C ASP A 84 13.66 0.62 12.44
N PRO A 85 13.44 1.30 11.29
CA PRO A 85 13.16 2.72 11.26
C PRO A 85 11.85 3.10 11.95
N ILE A 86 10.80 2.24 11.89
CA ILE A 86 9.57 2.47 12.65
C ILE A 86 9.86 2.49 14.15
N MET A 87 10.56 1.48 14.67
CA MET A 87 10.88 1.41 16.11
C MET A 87 11.76 2.57 16.56
N ALA A 88 12.74 2.98 15.76
CA ALA A 88 13.56 4.16 16.05
C ALA A 88 12.73 5.46 16.07
N ALA A 89 11.75 5.62 15.19
CA ALA A 89 10.84 6.76 15.21
C ALA A 89 9.89 6.72 16.42
N VAL A 90 9.43 5.52 16.83
CA VAL A 90 8.63 5.32 18.06
C VAL A 90 9.40 5.77 19.29
N GLU A 91 10.67 5.37 19.45
CA GLU A 91 11.54 5.78 20.57
C GLU A 91 11.72 7.31 20.65
N ARG A 92 11.64 7.98 19.51
CA ARG A 92 11.76 9.43 19.39
C ARG A 92 10.43 10.18 19.48
N GLY A 93 9.30 9.49 19.56
CA GLY A 93 7.98 10.12 19.58
C GLY A 93 7.60 10.82 18.27
N ILE A 94 8.11 10.36 17.12
CA ILE A 94 7.95 11.01 15.81
C ILE A 94 6.75 10.42 15.09
N PRO A 95 5.75 11.24 14.66
CA PRO A 95 4.64 10.78 13.83
C PRO A 95 5.11 10.29 12.46
N MET A 96 4.43 9.28 11.90
CA MET A 96 4.90 8.56 10.71
C MET A 96 3.84 8.35 9.64
N LEU A 97 4.27 8.45 8.37
CA LEU A 97 3.65 7.76 7.24
C LEU A 97 4.54 6.57 6.87
N ILE A 98 4.00 5.36 6.94
CA ILE A 98 4.72 4.11 6.70
C ILE A 98 4.22 3.49 5.40
N GLU A 99 5.12 3.06 4.51
CA GLU A 99 4.71 2.28 3.34
C GLU A 99 4.17 0.90 3.74
N LYS A 100 3.25 0.40 2.94
CA LYS A 100 2.70 -0.94 3.11
C LYS A 100 3.70 -2.02 2.62
N PRO A 101 3.66 -3.23 3.21
CA PRO A 101 2.95 -3.61 4.42
C PRO A 101 3.63 -3.08 5.68
N LEU A 102 2.91 -3.05 6.81
CA LEU A 102 3.46 -2.60 8.09
C LEU A 102 4.72 -3.39 8.51
N ALA A 103 4.73 -4.69 8.19
CA ALA A 103 5.87 -5.61 8.29
C ALA A 103 5.61 -6.79 7.35
N THR A 104 6.62 -7.64 7.12
CA THR A 104 6.48 -8.83 6.25
C THR A 104 5.97 -10.07 6.99
N ASN A 105 6.07 -10.09 8.33
CA ASN A 105 5.50 -11.15 9.16
C ASN A 105 4.59 -10.60 10.26
N LEU A 106 3.72 -11.47 10.76
CA LEU A 106 2.65 -11.07 11.68
C LEU A 106 3.18 -10.71 13.07
N ALA A 107 4.21 -11.40 13.57
CA ALA A 107 4.78 -11.13 14.88
C ALA A 107 5.44 -9.75 14.94
N GLU A 108 6.18 -9.38 13.91
CA GLU A 108 6.77 -8.04 13.79
C GLU A 108 5.70 -6.96 13.63
N SER A 109 4.69 -7.20 12.80
CA SER A 109 3.55 -6.29 12.64
C SER A 109 2.83 -6.05 13.97
N GLU A 110 2.63 -7.10 14.77
CA GLU A 110 2.03 -6.97 16.11
C GLU A 110 2.94 -6.20 17.09
N ARG A 111 4.25 -6.46 17.05
CA ARG A 111 5.24 -5.72 17.86
C ARG A 111 5.20 -4.22 17.55
N VAL A 112 5.23 -3.87 16.27
CA VAL A 112 5.14 -2.48 15.79
C VAL A 112 3.82 -1.84 16.22
N LEU A 113 2.70 -2.51 16.01
CA LEU A 113 1.37 -2.03 16.42
C LEU A 113 1.32 -1.74 17.93
N LYS A 114 1.79 -2.68 18.75
CA LYS A 114 1.84 -2.51 20.23
C LYS A 114 2.70 -1.32 20.63
N ALA A 115 3.87 -1.15 20.02
CA ALA A 115 4.78 -0.04 20.31
C ALA A 115 4.17 1.33 19.97
N ILE A 116 3.59 1.48 18.78
CA ILE A 116 2.93 2.71 18.34
C ILE A 116 1.76 3.07 19.27
N LYS A 117 0.93 2.06 19.63
CA LYS A 117 -0.22 2.26 20.54
C LYS A 117 0.24 2.65 21.95
N ALA A 118 1.25 1.97 22.50
CA ALA A 118 1.79 2.30 23.82
C ALA A 118 2.34 3.72 23.88
N ALA A 119 3.01 4.17 22.81
CA ALA A 119 3.52 5.53 22.68
C ALA A 119 2.45 6.56 22.31
N LYS A 120 1.22 6.13 21.97
CA LYS A 120 0.11 6.99 21.48
C LYS A 120 0.51 7.87 20.29
N LEU A 121 1.33 7.32 19.40
CA LEU A 121 1.85 8.06 18.26
C LEU A 121 0.84 8.13 17.13
N ASP A 122 0.85 9.24 16.43
CA ASP A 122 0.14 9.41 15.16
C ASP A 122 0.93 8.71 14.05
N ALA A 123 0.43 7.56 13.60
CA ALA A 123 1.05 6.79 12.54
C ALA A 123 -0.03 6.28 11.57
N VAL A 124 0.24 6.42 10.28
CA VAL A 124 -0.63 5.96 9.20
C VAL A 124 0.16 5.09 8.23
N VAL A 125 -0.56 4.26 7.46
CA VAL A 125 0.05 3.34 6.49
C VAL A 125 -0.42 3.67 5.08
N GLY A 126 0.51 3.67 4.13
CA GLY A 126 0.36 4.09 2.75
C GLY A 126 -0.49 3.15 1.89
N TYR A 127 -1.78 3.10 2.15
CA TYR A 127 -2.76 2.45 1.27
C TYR A 127 -3.33 3.47 0.28
N THR A 128 -2.51 3.90 -0.66
CA THR A 128 -2.76 5.00 -1.61
C THR A 128 -4.10 4.89 -2.35
N GLN A 129 -4.62 3.66 -2.56
CA GLN A 129 -5.90 3.47 -3.23
C GLN A 129 -7.05 4.22 -2.55
N ARG A 130 -7.01 4.40 -1.22
CA ARG A 130 -8.03 5.16 -0.47
C ARG A 130 -8.20 6.59 -0.97
N PHE A 131 -7.18 7.17 -1.60
CA PHE A 131 -7.18 8.54 -2.13
C PHE A 131 -7.67 8.65 -3.58
N ARG A 132 -8.01 7.54 -4.24
CA ARG A 132 -8.69 7.61 -5.52
C ARG A 132 -10.15 8.04 -5.34
N ARG A 133 -10.59 9.02 -6.11
CA ARG A 133 -11.95 9.59 -6.04
C ARG A 133 -13.05 8.53 -5.98
N ARG A 134 -12.93 7.46 -6.76
CA ARG A 134 -13.94 6.40 -6.81
C ARG A 134 -14.07 5.63 -5.49
N TRP A 135 -12.96 5.41 -4.79
CA TRP A 135 -12.94 4.71 -3.50
C TRP A 135 -13.41 5.61 -2.36
N LEU A 136 -13.06 6.90 -2.39
CA LEU A 136 -13.62 7.89 -1.46
C LEU A 136 -15.14 7.99 -1.61
N ALA A 137 -15.65 8.01 -2.85
CA ALA A 137 -17.09 8.02 -3.12
C ALA A 137 -17.78 6.73 -2.63
N ALA A 138 -17.16 5.56 -2.84
CA ALA A 138 -17.68 4.29 -2.34
C ALA A 138 -17.74 4.27 -0.81
N LYS A 139 -16.65 4.66 -0.13
CA LYS A 139 -16.61 4.76 1.33
C LYS A 139 -17.68 5.70 1.87
N GLU A 140 -17.87 6.84 1.23
CA GLU A 140 -18.93 7.78 1.65
C GLU A 140 -20.33 7.16 1.54
N LYS A 141 -20.61 6.38 0.50
CA LYS A 141 -21.90 5.69 0.36
C LYS A 141 -22.11 4.62 1.43
N CYS A 142 -21.06 3.85 1.77
CA CYS A 142 -21.11 2.91 2.88
C CYS A 142 -21.32 3.63 4.22
N ARG A 143 -20.55 4.71 4.49
CA ARG A 143 -20.60 5.49 5.73
C ARG A 143 -21.97 6.16 5.97
N THR A 144 -22.60 6.66 4.91
CA THR A 144 -23.91 7.34 4.99
C THR A 144 -25.10 6.38 4.99
N GLY A 145 -24.85 5.06 4.93
CA GLY A 145 -25.90 4.05 4.93
C GLY A 145 -26.71 3.96 3.63
N ALA A 146 -26.21 4.54 2.52
CA ALA A 146 -26.90 4.51 1.23
C ALA A 146 -27.17 3.10 0.69
N LEU A 147 -26.34 2.13 1.11
CA LEU A 147 -26.48 0.72 0.73
C LEU A 147 -27.27 -0.12 1.75
N GLY A 148 -27.66 0.47 2.88
CA GLY A 148 -28.15 -0.29 4.02
C GLY A 148 -27.02 -1.09 4.69
N ASP A 149 -27.36 -2.25 5.26
CA ASP A 149 -26.36 -3.15 5.79
C ASP A 149 -25.69 -3.93 4.64
N VAL A 150 -24.34 -3.88 4.56
CA VAL A 150 -23.59 -4.58 3.51
C VAL A 150 -23.60 -6.09 3.80
N THR A 151 -24.04 -6.87 2.81
CA THR A 151 -24.20 -8.33 2.95
C THR A 151 -23.17 -9.11 2.13
N MET A 152 -22.73 -8.56 1.00
CA MET A 152 -21.75 -9.21 0.14
C MET A 152 -20.79 -8.18 -0.51
N VAL A 153 -19.52 -8.54 -0.54
CA VAL A 153 -18.49 -7.80 -1.28
C VAL A 153 -17.74 -8.76 -2.20
N THR A 154 -17.46 -8.30 -3.41
CA THR A 154 -16.59 -9.02 -4.35
C THR A 154 -15.49 -8.10 -4.84
N SER A 155 -14.27 -8.62 -4.99
CA SER A 155 -13.20 -7.89 -5.66
C SER A 155 -12.38 -8.78 -6.59
N ARG A 156 -11.87 -8.18 -7.66
CA ARG A 156 -10.99 -8.83 -8.62
C ARG A 156 -9.85 -7.89 -8.96
N ALA A 157 -8.61 -8.37 -8.77
CA ALA A 157 -7.39 -7.64 -9.12
C ALA A 157 -6.45 -8.55 -9.92
N PHE A 158 -6.32 -8.30 -11.24
CA PHE A 158 -5.43 -9.06 -12.12
C PHE A 158 -4.33 -8.14 -12.64
N MET A 159 -3.08 -8.50 -12.46
CA MET A 159 -1.93 -7.65 -12.74
C MET A 159 -0.98 -8.27 -13.74
N ASN A 160 -0.25 -7.41 -14.44
CA ASN A 160 0.81 -7.82 -15.35
C ASN A 160 1.91 -8.56 -14.57
N ARG A 161 2.39 -9.68 -15.11
CA ARG A 161 3.43 -10.51 -14.48
C ARG A 161 4.76 -9.80 -14.28
N LEU A 162 5.02 -8.67 -14.93
CA LEU A 162 6.20 -7.83 -14.65
C LEU A 162 6.27 -7.42 -13.19
N VAL A 163 5.13 -7.12 -12.56
CA VAL A 163 5.06 -6.78 -11.13
C VAL A 163 5.60 -7.93 -10.27
N ALA A 164 5.17 -9.15 -10.56
CA ALA A 164 5.64 -10.35 -9.86
C ALA A 164 7.14 -10.62 -10.11
N ILE A 165 7.57 -10.55 -11.37
CA ILE A 165 8.95 -10.80 -11.76
C ILE A 165 9.90 -9.83 -11.05
N ASP A 166 9.55 -8.56 -10.97
CA ASP A 166 10.36 -7.55 -10.27
C ASP A 166 10.42 -7.81 -8.75
N ASN A 167 9.33 -8.27 -8.15
CA ASN A 167 9.32 -8.64 -6.74
C ASN A 167 10.18 -9.89 -6.49
N TYR A 168 10.03 -10.95 -7.30
CA TYR A 168 10.82 -12.18 -7.17
C TYR A 168 12.32 -11.96 -7.40
N LYS A 169 12.73 -11.00 -8.24
CA LYS A 169 14.14 -10.65 -8.44
C LYS A 169 14.78 -9.93 -7.26
N ARG A 170 13.96 -9.28 -6.41
CA ARG A 170 14.43 -8.48 -5.26
C ARG A 170 14.40 -9.23 -3.92
N THR A 171 13.83 -10.42 -3.87
CA THR A 171 13.77 -11.21 -2.65
C THR A 171 14.70 -12.40 -2.71
N ASP A 172 15.37 -12.70 -1.58
CA ASP A 172 16.17 -13.91 -1.41
C ASP A 172 15.28 -15.13 -1.08
N ASP A 173 14.05 -14.90 -0.60
CA ASP A 173 13.08 -15.95 -0.26
C ASP A 173 11.73 -15.70 -0.93
N PRO A 174 11.46 -16.32 -2.09
CA PRO A 174 10.17 -16.22 -2.79
C PRO A 174 8.96 -16.68 -1.96
N ALA A 175 9.14 -17.50 -0.94
CA ALA A 175 8.05 -17.99 -0.09
C ALA A 175 7.48 -16.89 0.82
N THR A 176 8.24 -15.81 1.06
CA THR A 176 7.82 -14.69 1.90
C THR A 176 6.88 -13.72 1.21
N ILE A 177 6.81 -13.78 -0.13
CA ILE A 177 5.96 -12.91 -0.95
C ILE A 177 4.87 -13.72 -1.66
N SER A 178 3.68 -13.15 -1.72
CA SER A 178 2.57 -13.72 -2.47
C SER A 178 1.79 -12.63 -3.21
N PRO A 179 1.02 -12.99 -4.25
CA PRO A 179 0.09 -12.05 -4.88
C PRO A 179 -0.84 -11.38 -3.86
N MET A 180 -1.24 -12.12 -2.83
CA MET A 180 -2.17 -11.64 -1.82
C MET A 180 -1.53 -10.59 -0.90
N VAL A 181 -0.34 -10.86 -0.38
CA VAL A 181 0.37 -9.96 0.56
C VAL A 181 0.85 -8.68 -0.13
N ILE A 182 1.44 -8.79 -1.33
CA ILE A 182 2.06 -7.64 -2.01
C ILE A 182 1.03 -6.76 -2.72
N SER A 183 0.10 -7.36 -3.44
CA SER A 183 -0.83 -6.65 -4.33
C SER A 183 -2.29 -6.79 -3.91
N GLY A 184 -2.74 -7.97 -3.51
CA GLY A 184 -4.10 -8.23 -3.06
C GLY A 184 -4.50 -7.42 -1.83
N THR A 185 -3.51 -7.05 -1.00
CA THR A 185 -3.69 -6.18 0.17
C THR A 185 -4.35 -4.85 -0.17
N HIS A 186 -4.15 -4.30 -1.37
CA HIS A 186 -4.80 -3.05 -1.80
C HIS A 186 -6.30 -3.22 -2.02
N ALA A 187 -6.72 -4.29 -2.70
CA ALA A 187 -8.13 -4.63 -2.88
C ALA A 187 -8.78 -4.96 -1.55
N LEU A 188 -8.07 -5.74 -0.73
CA LEU A 188 -8.51 -6.10 0.61
C LEU A 188 -8.73 -4.86 1.48
N ASP A 189 -7.77 -3.92 1.50
CA ASP A 189 -7.88 -2.69 2.28
C ASP A 189 -9.13 -1.89 1.95
N ILE A 190 -9.37 -1.62 0.66
CA ILE A 190 -10.55 -0.87 0.21
C ILE A 190 -11.85 -1.57 0.63
N CYS A 191 -11.94 -2.89 0.44
CA CYS A 191 -13.14 -3.63 0.80
C CYS A 191 -13.34 -3.69 2.32
N MET A 192 -12.27 -3.93 3.10
CA MET A 192 -12.33 -3.90 4.56
C MET A 192 -12.64 -2.50 5.12
N TRP A 193 -12.22 -1.45 4.43
CA TRP A 193 -12.59 -0.07 4.78
C TRP A 193 -14.09 0.19 4.58
N CYS A 194 -14.69 -0.38 3.53
CA CYS A 194 -16.14 -0.35 3.31
C CYS A 194 -16.91 -1.25 4.31
N LEU A 195 -16.27 -2.32 4.81
CA LEU A 195 -16.79 -3.24 5.82
C LEU A 195 -16.41 -2.86 7.26
N GLU A 196 -16.15 -1.57 7.52
CA GLU A 196 -15.81 -1.08 8.86
C GLU A 196 -16.86 -1.53 9.90
N GLY A 197 -16.36 -1.99 11.05
CA GLY A 197 -17.19 -2.53 12.14
C GLY A 197 -17.55 -4.01 12.03
N LYS A 198 -17.33 -4.66 10.88
CA LYS A 198 -17.58 -6.09 10.71
C LYS A 198 -16.38 -6.94 11.14
N THR A 199 -16.63 -8.05 11.81
CA THR A 199 -15.60 -8.95 12.35
C THR A 199 -15.47 -10.20 11.49
N ALA A 200 -14.30 -10.37 10.84
CA ALA A 200 -13.96 -11.57 10.10
C ALA A 200 -13.75 -12.77 11.07
N VAL A 201 -14.31 -13.92 10.77
CA VAL A 201 -14.27 -15.10 11.65
C VAL A 201 -13.66 -16.33 10.99
N GLU A 202 -13.63 -16.40 9.67
CA GLU A 202 -13.08 -17.54 8.93
C GLU A 202 -12.69 -17.11 7.52
N CYS A 203 -11.69 -17.74 6.93
CA CYS A 203 -11.40 -17.62 5.50
C CYS A 203 -11.11 -18.98 4.85
N TYR A 204 -11.35 -19.06 3.53
CA TYR A 204 -10.96 -20.18 2.69
C TYR A 204 -10.36 -19.65 1.39
N ALA A 205 -9.25 -20.26 0.92
CA ALA A 205 -8.61 -19.86 -0.31
C ALA A 205 -7.97 -21.03 -1.07
N ARG A 206 -7.74 -20.80 -2.37
CA ARG A 206 -6.98 -21.71 -3.26
C ARG A 206 -6.07 -20.88 -4.14
N SER A 207 -4.87 -21.39 -4.39
CA SER A 207 -3.86 -20.74 -5.24
C SER A 207 -3.51 -21.61 -6.45
N VAL A 208 -2.97 -20.96 -7.49
CA VAL A 208 -2.44 -21.58 -8.70
C VAL A 208 -1.02 -21.09 -8.96
N ASP A 209 -0.18 -21.91 -9.64
CA ASP A 209 1.27 -21.72 -9.84
C ASP A 209 1.77 -22.17 -11.23
N LYS A 210 0.94 -22.01 -12.28
CA LYS A 210 1.21 -22.56 -13.62
C LYS A 210 2.11 -21.69 -14.49
N VAL A 211 2.16 -20.39 -14.21
CA VAL A 211 2.89 -19.38 -15.02
C VAL A 211 4.20 -18.98 -14.34
N LEU A 212 4.14 -18.55 -13.08
CA LEU A 212 5.31 -18.09 -12.30
C LEU A 212 5.98 -19.23 -11.53
N GLY A 213 5.23 -20.27 -11.17
CA GLY A 213 5.72 -21.44 -10.44
C GLY A 213 6.96 -22.09 -11.08
N PRO A 214 6.94 -22.42 -12.38
CA PRO A 214 8.08 -23.08 -13.05
C PRO A 214 9.38 -22.26 -13.02
N ALA A 215 9.30 -20.93 -13.13
CA ALA A 215 10.49 -20.07 -13.23
C ALA A 215 10.94 -19.50 -11.88
N TYR A 216 9.99 -19.20 -10.98
CA TYR A 216 10.27 -18.46 -9.74
C TYR A 216 9.84 -19.18 -8.47
N LYS A 217 9.26 -20.41 -8.58
CA LYS A 217 8.63 -21.15 -7.46
C LYS A 217 7.55 -20.33 -6.75
N GLY A 218 6.96 -19.38 -7.46
CA GLY A 218 5.98 -18.42 -6.96
C GLY A 218 4.54 -18.81 -7.30
N ILE A 219 3.61 -18.07 -6.73
CA ILE A 219 2.16 -18.22 -6.93
C ILE A 219 1.71 -17.26 -8.04
N ASP A 220 0.89 -17.74 -8.98
CA ASP A 220 0.28 -16.94 -10.05
C ASP A 220 -0.86 -16.08 -9.52
N GLY A 221 -1.68 -16.67 -8.64
CA GLY A 221 -2.86 -16.03 -8.12
C GLY A 221 -3.56 -16.84 -7.04
N THR A 222 -4.38 -16.16 -6.27
CA THR A 222 -5.17 -16.71 -5.17
C THR A 222 -6.62 -16.22 -5.29
N ALA A 223 -7.56 -17.16 -5.19
CA ALA A 223 -8.98 -16.90 -5.02
C ALA A 223 -9.39 -17.28 -3.60
N GLY A 224 -10.12 -16.39 -2.91
CA GLY A 224 -10.48 -16.61 -1.52
C GLY A 224 -11.82 -15.99 -1.13
N MET A 225 -12.30 -16.42 0.03
CA MET A 225 -13.52 -15.95 0.66
C MET A 225 -13.24 -15.69 2.15
N ILE A 226 -13.80 -14.62 2.68
CA ILE A 226 -13.77 -14.27 4.11
C ILE A 226 -15.21 -14.19 4.60
N ASN A 227 -15.52 -14.93 5.66
CA ASN A 227 -16.80 -14.90 6.33
C ASN A 227 -16.74 -14.00 7.58
N PHE A 228 -17.83 -13.26 7.82
CA PHE A 228 -17.94 -12.36 8.95
C PHE A 228 -18.98 -12.89 9.96
N SER A 229 -18.87 -12.46 11.22
CA SER A 229 -19.72 -12.94 12.32
C SER A 229 -21.21 -12.62 12.13
N ASP A 230 -21.55 -11.66 11.34
CA ASP A 230 -22.93 -11.25 11.00
C ASP A 230 -23.48 -11.92 9.73
N GLY A 231 -22.73 -12.85 9.13
CA GLY A 231 -23.09 -13.54 7.89
C GLY A 231 -22.67 -12.82 6.61
N THR A 232 -22.06 -11.64 6.68
CA THR A 232 -21.48 -10.97 5.51
C THR A 232 -20.40 -11.82 4.88
N ILE A 233 -20.31 -11.81 3.55
CA ILE A 233 -19.32 -12.56 2.77
C ILE A 233 -18.48 -11.58 1.93
N TYR A 234 -17.16 -11.70 2.00
CA TYR A 234 -16.25 -11.04 1.06
C TYR A 234 -15.50 -12.07 0.22
N HIS A 235 -15.68 -12.01 -1.09
CA HIS A 235 -15.01 -12.85 -2.07
C HIS A 235 -13.97 -12.07 -2.86
N LEU A 236 -12.72 -12.53 -2.90
CA LEU A 236 -11.62 -11.82 -3.56
C LEU A 236 -10.80 -12.73 -4.47
N ASN A 237 -10.36 -12.15 -5.59
CA ASN A 237 -9.51 -12.81 -6.57
C ASN A 237 -8.33 -11.91 -6.89
N MET A 238 -7.12 -12.47 -6.77
CA MET A 238 -5.89 -11.79 -7.12
C MET A 238 -5.06 -12.64 -8.07
N SER A 239 -4.55 -12.05 -9.15
CA SER A 239 -3.64 -12.73 -10.08
C SER A 239 -2.53 -11.82 -10.58
N TRP A 240 -1.33 -12.40 -10.69
CA TRP A 240 -0.14 -11.81 -11.31
C TRP A 240 0.15 -12.41 -12.69
N ALA A 241 -0.76 -13.20 -13.26
CA ALA A 241 -0.48 -14.02 -14.44
C ALA A 241 -0.76 -13.33 -15.78
N LEU A 242 -1.21 -12.09 -15.83
CA LEU A 242 -1.40 -11.39 -17.11
C LEU A 242 -0.08 -11.33 -17.88
N PRO A 243 -0.12 -11.55 -19.21
CA PRO A 243 1.09 -11.54 -20.02
C PRO A 243 1.76 -10.16 -20.03
N VAL A 244 3.10 -10.15 -20.22
CA VAL A 244 3.88 -8.90 -20.30
C VAL A 244 3.42 -7.99 -21.45
N THR A 245 2.80 -8.55 -22.47
CA THR A 245 2.21 -7.84 -23.61
C THR A 245 0.90 -7.12 -23.27
N TRP A 246 0.33 -7.35 -22.08
CA TRP A 246 -0.82 -6.59 -21.65
C TRP A 246 -0.48 -5.10 -21.59
N PRO A 247 -1.28 -4.22 -22.26
CA PRO A 247 -0.89 -2.82 -22.46
C PRO A 247 -1.13 -1.94 -21.23
N ALA A 248 -0.81 -2.43 -20.05
CA ALA A 248 -0.78 -1.70 -18.79
C ALA A 248 0.16 -2.42 -17.82
N ALA A 249 0.92 -1.68 -17.04
CA ALA A 249 1.80 -2.27 -16.03
C ALA A 249 0.98 -2.87 -14.90
N VAL A 250 0.00 -2.14 -14.45
CA VAL A 250 -0.95 -2.56 -13.43
C VAL A 250 -2.35 -2.41 -14.02
N TYR A 251 -3.22 -3.29 -13.82
CA TYR A 251 -4.43 -3.58 -14.35
C TYR A 251 -5.59 -3.27 -13.46
N SER A 252 -6.74 -3.62 -13.85
CA SER A 252 -8.02 -3.31 -13.29
C SER A 252 -8.20 -3.79 -11.85
N LEU A 253 -8.86 -2.99 -11.03
CA LEU A 253 -9.39 -3.34 -9.74
C LEU A 253 -10.91 -3.17 -9.78
N GLU A 254 -11.63 -4.28 -9.79
CA GLU A 254 -13.09 -4.28 -9.79
C GLU A 254 -13.60 -4.61 -8.39
N VAL A 255 -14.64 -3.89 -7.95
CA VAL A 255 -15.31 -4.15 -6.67
C VAL A 255 -16.82 -4.04 -6.85
N GLY A 256 -17.53 -5.04 -6.33
CA GLY A 256 -18.98 -5.01 -6.16
C GLY A 256 -19.35 -5.04 -4.68
N ILE A 257 -20.25 -4.17 -4.24
CA ILE A 257 -20.76 -4.11 -2.87
C ILE A 257 -22.29 -4.21 -2.93
N VAL A 258 -22.84 -5.22 -2.28
CA VAL A 258 -24.28 -5.45 -2.17
C VAL A 258 -24.71 -5.21 -0.74
N GLY A 259 -25.70 -4.38 -0.56
CA GLY A 259 -26.34 -4.14 0.73
C GLY A 259 -27.82 -4.38 0.68
N THR A 260 -28.50 -4.24 1.82
CA THR A 260 -29.93 -4.53 1.97
C THR A 260 -30.83 -3.56 1.21
N THR A 261 -30.34 -2.37 0.88
CA THR A 261 -31.12 -1.31 0.20
C THR A 261 -30.46 -0.80 -1.07
N GLY A 262 -29.28 -1.30 -1.44
CA GLY A 262 -28.58 -0.81 -2.61
C GLY A 262 -27.38 -1.65 -3.04
N VAL A 263 -26.87 -1.37 -4.23
CA VAL A 263 -25.68 -1.98 -4.80
C VAL A 263 -24.76 -0.88 -5.34
N LEU A 264 -23.45 -1.09 -5.20
CA LEU A 264 -22.43 -0.24 -5.78
C LEU A 264 -21.42 -1.12 -6.53
N THR A 265 -21.09 -0.74 -7.75
CA THR A 265 -20.06 -1.39 -8.54
C THR A 265 -19.00 -0.39 -8.96
N ILE A 266 -17.74 -0.80 -8.89
CA ILE A 266 -16.59 -0.07 -9.42
C ILE A 266 -15.89 -1.00 -10.39
N ASP A 267 -15.78 -0.55 -11.63
CA ASP A 267 -15.01 -1.20 -12.69
C ASP A 267 -13.86 -0.27 -13.07
N ASP A 268 -12.65 -0.64 -12.66
CA ASP A 268 -11.42 0.08 -12.98
C ASP A 268 -10.76 -0.46 -14.26
N THR A 269 -11.47 -1.28 -15.04
CA THR A 269 -11.00 -1.74 -16.36
C THR A 269 -11.13 -0.67 -17.44
N HIS A 270 -11.83 0.41 -17.15
CA HIS A 270 -11.98 1.52 -18.09
C HIS A 270 -10.64 2.17 -18.38
N ARG A 271 -10.39 2.28 -19.67
CA ARG A 271 -9.23 2.88 -20.27
C ARG A 271 -9.54 4.34 -20.54
N ASP A 272 -9.22 5.22 -19.60
CA ASP A 272 -9.48 6.65 -19.76
C ASP A 272 -8.76 7.21 -20.98
N ILE A 273 -7.48 6.78 -21.17
CA ILE A 273 -6.67 7.20 -22.31
C ILE A 273 -5.97 5.97 -22.89
N VAL A 274 -6.06 5.81 -24.21
CA VAL A 274 -5.29 4.81 -24.96
C VAL A 274 -4.25 5.53 -25.80
N LEU A 275 -2.99 5.30 -25.53
CA LEU A 275 -1.87 5.78 -26.34
C LEU A 275 -1.40 4.66 -27.25
N ALA A 276 -1.29 4.93 -28.55
CA ALA A 276 -0.66 4.04 -29.52
C ALA A 276 0.39 4.83 -30.32
N VAL A 277 1.64 4.36 -30.30
CA VAL A 277 2.78 5.07 -30.89
C VAL A 277 3.64 4.12 -31.72
N SER A 278 4.35 4.66 -32.69
CA SER A 278 5.25 3.89 -33.56
C SER A 278 6.60 3.57 -32.92
N LYS A 279 6.97 4.28 -31.85
CA LYS A 279 8.19 4.04 -31.07
C LYS A 279 7.80 3.81 -29.60
N PRO A 280 8.38 2.82 -28.93
CA PRO A 280 8.06 2.56 -27.53
C PRO A 280 8.27 3.80 -26.66
N GLN A 281 7.30 4.08 -25.80
CA GLN A 281 7.37 5.12 -24.78
C GLN A 281 7.47 4.47 -23.39
N SER A 282 8.23 5.10 -22.49
CA SER A 282 8.29 4.68 -21.09
C SER A 282 7.14 5.31 -20.29
N GLU A 283 6.60 4.57 -19.35
CA GLU A 283 5.71 5.12 -18.34
C GLU A 283 6.52 5.96 -17.33
N GLY A 284 6.03 7.16 -17.02
CA GLY A 284 6.71 8.05 -16.09
C GLY A 284 6.93 7.46 -14.70
N TYR A 285 6.01 6.64 -14.21
CA TYR A 285 6.16 5.95 -12.93
C TYR A 285 7.08 4.72 -13.02
N ASN A 286 7.11 4.02 -14.14
CA ASN A 286 7.99 2.87 -14.37
C ASN A 286 8.79 3.06 -15.67
N PRO A 287 9.88 3.83 -15.63
CA PRO A 287 10.64 4.21 -16.83
C PRO A 287 11.28 3.01 -17.57
N ASP A 288 11.44 1.88 -16.90
CA ASP A 288 11.99 0.65 -17.52
C ASP A 288 10.94 -0.13 -18.32
N ALA A 289 9.65 0.18 -18.15
CA ALA A 289 8.56 -0.44 -18.91
C ALA A 289 8.24 0.41 -20.13
N THR A 290 8.68 -0.04 -21.32
CA THR A 290 8.37 0.64 -22.59
C THR A 290 7.29 -0.10 -23.36
N ARG A 291 6.37 0.65 -24.01
CA ARG A 291 5.22 0.11 -24.72
C ARG A 291 4.93 0.85 -26.02
N LEU A 292 4.37 0.12 -26.99
CA LEU A 292 3.80 0.71 -28.22
C LEU A 292 2.32 1.07 -28.04
N VAL A 293 1.62 0.34 -27.17
CA VAL A 293 0.23 0.62 -26.77
C VAL A 293 0.19 0.66 -25.25
N ASP A 294 -0.34 1.70 -24.68
CA ASP A 294 -0.48 1.88 -23.25
C ASP A 294 -1.87 2.38 -22.86
N PHE A 295 -2.35 1.92 -21.70
CA PHE A 295 -3.59 2.39 -21.08
C PHE A 295 -3.21 3.37 -19.96
N MET A 296 -3.17 4.63 -20.32
CA MET A 296 -2.79 5.71 -19.42
C MET A 296 -3.92 6.02 -18.41
N GLY A 297 -3.56 6.64 -17.28
CA GLY A 297 -4.53 7.03 -16.26
C GLY A 297 -5.02 5.89 -15.36
N SER A 298 -4.67 4.64 -15.65
CA SER A 298 -5.06 3.47 -14.84
C SER A 298 -4.04 3.11 -13.76
N TYR A 299 -2.91 3.82 -13.70
CA TYR A 299 -1.85 3.48 -12.77
C TYR A 299 -2.24 3.76 -11.30
N PRO A 300 -2.23 2.75 -10.40
CA PRO A 300 -2.78 2.91 -9.06
C PRO A 300 -2.13 3.99 -8.19
N PRO A 301 -0.80 4.20 -8.19
CA PRO A 301 -0.17 5.26 -7.41
C PRO A 301 -0.38 6.67 -7.96
N GLY A 302 -0.68 6.79 -9.26
CA GLY A 302 -0.80 8.05 -9.97
C GLY A 302 0.04 8.08 -11.25
N ASP A 303 -0.01 9.18 -11.95
CA ASP A 303 0.66 9.38 -13.24
C ASP A 303 1.58 10.60 -13.19
N MET A 304 2.64 10.57 -14.01
CA MET A 304 3.48 11.75 -14.24
C MET A 304 2.78 12.68 -15.23
N ALA A 305 2.54 13.91 -14.81
CA ALA A 305 1.92 14.94 -15.65
C ALA A 305 2.66 16.27 -15.47
N LEU A 306 3.13 16.84 -16.59
CA LEU A 306 3.87 18.12 -16.60
C LEU A 306 5.10 18.10 -15.67
N GLY A 307 5.78 16.98 -15.57
CA GLY A 307 6.97 16.81 -14.73
C GLY A 307 6.70 16.52 -13.25
N GLU A 308 5.46 16.32 -12.84
CA GLU A 308 5.09 16.08 -11.45
C GLU A 308 4.26 14.81 -11.30
N LEU A 309 4.40 14.11 -10.17
CA LEU A 309 3.47 13.05 -9.79
C LEU A 309 2.13 13.66 -9.40
N ARG A 310 1.06 13.19 -10.04
CA ARG A 310 -0.33 13.54 -9.77
C ARG A 310 -1.13 12.30 -9.41
N GLY A 311 -2.16 12.48 -8.59
CA GLY A 311 -3.08 11.41 -8.20
C GLY A 311 -2.85 10.85 -6.80
N PRO A 312 -3.27 9.60 -6.53
CA PRO A 312 -3.51 9.13 -5.16
C PRO A 312 -2.32 9.20 -4.22
N MET A 313 -1.11 8.91 -4.66
CA MET A 313 0.08 8.98 -3.79
C MET A 313 0.44 10.42 -3.42
N ALA A 314 0.30 11.35 -4.36
CA ALA A 314 0.50 12.78 -4.08
C ALA A 314 -0.56 13.27 -3.09
N GLU A 315 -1.84 12.95 -3.34
CA GLU A 315 -2.96 13.32 -2.47
C GLU A 315 -2.84 12.72 -1.07
N GLU A 316 -2.39 11.47 -0.94
CA GLU A 316 -2.12 10.82 0.35
C GLU A 316 -1.01 11.53 1.11
N THR A 317 0.09 11.84 0.44
CA THR A 317 1.24 12.53 1.04
C THR A 317 0.84 13.93 1.52
N ASP A 318 0.17 14.71 0.69
CA ASP A 318 -0.35 16.04 1.05
C ASP A 318 -1.35 15.96 2.22
N SER A 319 -2.27 15.00 2.19
CA SER A 319 -3.25 14.79 3.26
C SER A 319 -2.59 14.47 4.59
N TRP A 320 -1.55 13.64 4.60
CA TRP A 320 -0.80 13.33 5.81
C TRP A 320 0.03 14.53 6.30
N LEU A 321 0.69 15.25 5.41
CA LEU A 321 1.43 16.48 5.76
C LEU A 321 0.50 17.56 6.33
N ASN A 322 -0.71 17.70 5.77
CA ASN A 322 -1.74 18.56 6.33
C ASN A 322 -2.21 18.11 7.73
N ARG A 323 -2.26 16.78 7.98
CA ARG A 323 -2.56 16.25 9.30
C ARG A 323 -1.48 16.63 10.30
N VAL A 324 -0.22 16.39 9.97
CA VAL A 324 0.92 16.68 10.86
C VAL A 324 1.09 18.19 11.08
N GLY A 325 1.05 18.99 10.01
CA GLY A 325 1.29 20.43 10.06
C GLY A 325 0.09 21.26 10.56
N LEU A 326 -1.14 20.83 10.27
CA LEU A 326 -2.37 21.61 10.51
C LEU A 326 -3.38 20.90 11.42
N GLY A 327 -3.19 19.64 11.76
CA GLY A 327 -4.12 18.82 12.54
C GLY A 327 -5.44 18.52 11.79
N LEU A 328 -5.40 18.43 10.46
CA LEU A 328 -6.55 18.07 9.63
C LEU A 328 -6.77 16.55 9.63
N PRO A 329 -8.00 16.06 9.40
CA PRO A 329 -8.27 14.64 9.25
C PRO A 329 -7.66 14.09 7.95
N THR A 330 -7.34 12.79 7.93
CA THR A 330 -6.88 12.07 6.75
C THR A 330 -7.69 10.79 6.54
N ALA A 331 -7.80 10.34 5.29
CA ALA A 331 -8.38 9.05 4.91
C ALA A 331 -7.35 7.91 4.93
N ALA A 332 -6.08 8.19 5.26
CA ALA A 332 -5.03 7.19 5.32
C ALA A 332 -5.35 6.07 6.32
N ALA A 333 -4.88 4.86 6.02
CA ALA A 333 -5.13 3.69 6.86
C ALA A 333 -4.41 3.81 8.21
N THR A 334 -5.06 3.37 9.28
CA THR A 334 -4.46 3.25 10.59
C THR A 334 -3.52 2.05 10.66
N VAL A 335 -2.65 2.01 11.67
CA VAL A 335 -1.76 0.86 11.88
C VAL A 335 -2.53 -0.40 12.28
N GLU A 336 -3.68 -0.26 12.94
CA GLU A 336 -4.60 -1.37 13.25
C GLU A 336 -5.20 -1.97 11.98
N GLU A 337 -5.66 -1.14 11.06
CA GLU A 337 -6.18 -1.59 9.77
C GLU A 337 -5.10 -2.28 8.94
N ALA A 338 -3.89 -1.75 8.93
CA ALA A 338 -2.76 -2.34 8.23
C ALA A 338 -2.35 -3.71 8.82
N HIS A 339 -2.31 -3.83 10.15
CA HIS A 339 -2.05 -5.11 10.83
C HIS A 339 -3.16 -6.12 10.52
N ARG A 340 -4.43 -5.72 10.61
CA ARG A 340 -5.58 -6.56 10.23
C ARG A 340 -5.46 -7.04 8.78
N ASN A 341 -5.11 -6.16 7.85
CA ASN A 341 -4.97 -6.50 6.43
C ASN A 341 -3.84 -7.51 6.20
N LEU A 342 -2.70 -7.34 6.88
CA LEU A 342 -1.62 -8.34 6.83
C LEU A 342 -2.07 -9.69 7.40
N MET A 343 -2.78 -9.71 8.54
CA MET A 343 -3.32 -10.94 9.12
C MET A 343 -4.26 -11.65 8.14
N LEU A 344 -5.18 -10.94 7.50
CA LEU A 344 -6.12 -11.52 6.55
C LEU A 344 -5.43 -12.07 5.29
N THR A 345 -4.44 -11.35 4.75
CA THR A 345 -3.68 -11.84 3.58
C THR A 345 -2.88 -13.10 3.92
N LYS A 346 -2.21 -13.13 5.07
CA LYS A 346 -1.48 -14.33 5.55
C LYS A 346 -2.42 -15.50 5.85
N ALA A 347 -3.60 -15.25 6.40
CA ALA A 347 -4.60 -16.28 6.63
C ALA A 347 -5.13 -16.91 5.32
N LEU A 348 -5.33 -16.09 4.28
CA LEU A 348 -5.71 -16.59 2.96
C LEU A 348 -4.60 -17.45 2.33
N ASP A 349 -3.33 -17.00 2.43
CA ASP A 349 -2.18 -17.80 1.96
C ASP A 349 -2.07 -19.12 2.74
N LEU A 350 -2.26 -19.10 4.05
CA LEU A 350 -2.26 -20.29 4.90
C LEU A 350 -3.38 -21.25 4.52
N SER A 351 -4.59 -20.74 4.31
CA SER A 351 -5.74 -21.53 3.85
C SER A 351 -5.46 -22.18 2.49
N ALA A 352 -4.89 -21.43 1.54
CA ALA A 352 -4.54 -21.95 0.22
C ALA A 352 -3.48 -23.06 0.30
N LYS A 353 -2.46 -22.91 1.16
CA LYS A 353 -1.40 -23.90 1.41
C LYS A 353 -1.98 -25.17 2.04
N ARG A 354 -2.81 -25.03 3.08
CA ARG A 354 -3.46 -26.17 3.80
C ARG A 354 -4.62 -26.79 3.00
N LYS A 355 -5.19 -26.06 2.05
CA LYS A 355 -6.42 -26.43 1.30
C LYS A 355 -7.63 -26.61 2.21
N GLN A 356 -7.68 -25.91 3.31
CA GLN A 356 -8.70 -25.98 4.36
C GLN A 356 -9.10 -24.58 4.83
N PRO A 357 -10.31 -24.40 5.39
CA PRO A 357 -10.68 -23.18 6.08
C PRO A 357 -9.74 -22.86 7.24
N VAL A 358 -9.55 -21.59 7.50
CA VAL A 358 -8.73 -21.06 8.60
C VAL A 358 -9.60 -20.13 9.44
N LYS A 359 -9.62 -20.34 10.75
CA LYS A 359 -10.32 -19.46 11.69
C LYS A 359 -9.59 -18.14 11.89
N LEU A 360 -10.33 -17.10 12.22
CA LEU A 360 -9.83 -15.75 12.46
C LEU A 360 -10.26 -15.26 13.86
N PRO A 361 -9.45 -14.46 14.55
CA PRO A 361 -8.11 -14.01 14.16
C PRO A 361 -7.12 -15.17 14.07
N LEU A 362 -6.10 -15.01 13.23
CA LEU A 362 -5.06 -16.01 13.04
C LEU A 362 -4.17 -16.08 14.29
N ASP A 363 -3.95 -17.29 14.81
CA ASP A 363 -2.98 -17.50 15.89
C ASP A 363 -1.55 -17.27 15.38
N PRO A 364 -0.74 -16.43 16.03
CA PRO A 364 0.65 -16.21 15.67
C PRO A 364 1.49 -17.50 15.59
N ASP A 365 1.19 -18.52 16.41
CA ASP A 365 1.88 -19.81 16.37
C ASP A 365 1.53 -20.61 15.10
N GLU A 366 0.29 -20.52 14.62
CA GLU A 366 -0.11 -21.10 13.33
C GLU A 366 0.63 -20.46 12.15
N VAL A 367 0.87 -19.14 12.19
CA VAL A 367 1.65 -18.46 11.15
C VAL A 367 3.09 -18.94 11.14
N ARG A 368 3.72 -19.09 12.32
CA ARG A 368 5.10 -19.59 12.42
C ARG A 368 5.25 -21.03 11.93
N ALA A 369 4.25 -21.86 12.20
CA ALA A 369 4.25 -23.27 11.75
C ALA A 369 3.95 -23.42 10.25
N ALA A 370 3.43 -22.38 9.60
CA ALA A 370 3.06 -22.38 8.19
C ALA A 370 4.09 -21.67 7.30
N ALA A 371 5.05 -20.98 7.87
CA ALA A 371 6.18 -20.40 7.16
C ALA A 371 7.20 -21.48 6.82
#